data_f06b28974505e9e701d36bbd01f741ce
#
_entry.id   f06b28974505e9e701d36bbd01f741ce
#
_cell.length_a   1.000
_cell.length_b   1.000
_cell.length_c   1.000
_cell.angle_alpha   90.00
_cell.angle_beta   90.00
_cell.angle_gamma   90.00
#
_symmetry.space_group_name_H-M   'P 1'
#
loop_
_entity.id
_entity.type
_entity.pdbx_description
1 polymer ?
#
loop_
_entity_poly.entity_id
_entity_poly.type
_entity_poly.pdbx_seq_one_letter_code
_entity_poly.pdbx_strand_id
1 'polypeptide(L)'
;MIARIYKQPARAYLFDRVIQGLQDALGELSWLNHIFGRSERLVKMVEGRKYYTPNVYCKNGEYISLIPDNTELGNYCFFVLSEPQQVSVPMGRQNRVKAPFSLIVWVDTRTIDLWEEKDTRNTEYLKEQLLKAIQRAWLRHGSVSVDRVYQMAENVFDGYTLDEVDNQYLMAPFAGFRLTGEMIVDEECDEV
;
A
#
# COMPACT_ATOMS: atom_id res chain seq x y z
N MET A 1 1.76 -18.02 8.49
CA MET A 1 1.21 -18.11 7.10
C MET A 1 2.13 -17.28 6.22
N ILE A 2 2.42 -17.70 4.99
CA ILE A 2 3.24 -16.90 4.07
C ILE A 2 2.31 -15.96 3.32
N ALA A 3 2.62 -14.66 3.29
CA ALA A 3 1.82 -13.67 2.59
C ALA A 3 1.76 -13.96 1.08
N ARG A 4 0.59 -13.76 0.47
CA ARG A 4 0.43 -13.82 -0.98
C ARG A 4 0.79 -12.47 -1.60
N ILE A 5 1.87 -12.45 -2.38
CA ILE A 5 2.38 -11.24 -3.03
C ILE A 5 1.85 -11.18 -4.46
N TYR A 6 1.23 -10.06 -4.81
CA TYR A 6 0.70 -9.79 -6.16
C TYR A 6 1.62 -8.81 -6.89
N LYS A 7 2.64 -9.36 -7.54
CA LYS A 7 3.58 -8.57 -8.36
C LYS A 7 2.97 -8.31 -9.74
N GLN A 8 2.47 -7.11 -9.93
CA GLN A 8 1.98 -6.60 -11.21
C GLN A 8 2.54 -5.19 -11.44
N PRO A 9 2.95 -4.86 -12.68
CA PRO A 9 3.06 -5.74 -13.85
C PRO A 9 4.17 -6.78 -13.70
N ALA A 10 4.11 -7.87 -14.44
CA ALA A 10 5.13 -8.93 -14.39
C ALA A 10 6.54 -8.40 -14.77
N ARG A 11 6.59 -7.39 -15.64
CA ARG A 11 7.79 -6.63 -15.97
C ARG A 11 7.66 -5.22 -15.40
N ALA A 12 8.31 -5.00 -14.25
CA ALA A 12 8.24 -3.74 -13.52
C ALA A 12 9.14 -2.66 -14.15
N TYR A 13 8.63 -1.43 -14.17
CA TYR A 13 9.35 -0.24 -14.60
C TYR A 13 9.21 0.87 -13.58
N LEU A 14 10.18 1.76 -13.48
CA LEU A 14 10.16 2.92 -12.58
C LEU A 14 9.68 2.54 -11.17
N PHE A 15 8.63 3.18 -10.69
CA PHE A 15 8.10 2.99 -9.35
C PHE A 15 7.64 1.55 -9.06
N ASP A 16 7.20 0.81 -10.07
CA ASP A 16 6.77 -0.58 -9.88
C ASP A 16 7.95 -1.48 -9.45
N ARG A 17 9.19 -1.16 -9.84
CA ARG A 17 10.41 -1.86 -9.36
C ARG A 17 10.62 -1.65 -7.85
N VAL A 18 10.44 -0.41 -7.39
CA VAL A 18 10.56 -0.06 -5.97
C VAL A 18 9.43 -0.69 -5.17
N ILE A 19 8.21 -0.64 -5.69
CA ILE A 19 7.04 -1.28 -5.06
C ILE A 19 7.26 -2.78 -4.91
N GLN A 20 7.77 -3.46 -5.94
CA GLN A 20 8.06 -4.91 -5.85
C GLN A 20 9.13 -5.23 -4.80
N GLY A 21 10.15 -4.39 -4.67
CA GLY A 21 11.15 -4.53 -3.60
C GLY A 21 10.54 -4.34 -2.20
N LEU A 22 9.63 -3.39 -2.05
CA LEU A 22 8.87 -3.21 -0.81
C LEU A 22 7.93 -4.39 -0.54
N GLN A 23 7.25 -4.91 -1.56
CA GLN A 23 6.39 -6.09 -1.42
C GLN A 23 7.19 -7.30 -0.90
N ASP A 24 8.41 -7.50 -1.37
CA ASP A 24 9.28 -8.58 -0.91
C ASP A 24 9.62 -8.42 0.58
N ALA A 25 9.99 -7.20 1.00
CA ALA A 25 10.29 -6.92 2.40
C ALA A 25 9.06 -7.05 3.32
N LEU A 26 7.89 -6.61 2.86
CA LEU A 26 6.63 -6.73 3.58
C LEU A 26 6.15 -8.19 3.65
N GLY A 27 6.56 -9.03 2.69
CA GLY A 27 6.26 -10.47 2.66
C GLY A 27 6.81 -11.26 3.84
N GLU A 28 7.77 -10.71 4.58
CA GLU A 28 8.31 -11.28 5.81
C GLU A 28 7.38 -11.10 7.03
N LEU A 29 6.37 -10.22 6.91
CA LEU A 29 5.42 -9.94 7.99
C LEU A 29 4.34 -11.02 8.06
N SER A 30 4.43 -11.90 9.05
CA SER A 30 3.57 -13.09 9.18
C SER A 30 2.08 -12.78 9.37
N TRP A 31 1.75 -11.57 9.78
CA TRP A 31 0.37 -11.12 10.01
C TRP A 31 -0.29 -10.51 8.74
N LEU A 32 0.46 -10.23 7.67
CA LEU A 32 -0.11 -9.88 6.37
C LEU A 32 -0.49 -11.15 5.60
N ASN A 33 -1.70 -11.15 5.03
CA ASN A 33 -2.18 -12.22 4.17
C ASN A 33 -1.98 -11.91 2.69
N HIS A 34 -2.22 -10.64 2.30
CA HIS A 34 -2.12 -10.19 0.92
C HIS A 34 -1.32 -8.89 0.81
N ILE A 35 -0.39 -8.85 -0.12
CA ILE A 35 0.43 -7.68 -0.42
C ILE A 35 0.23 -7.34 -1.90
N PHE A 36 -0.61 -6.33 -2.13
CA PHE A 36 -0.91 -5.87 -3.47
C PHE A 36 0.12 -4.83 -3.94
N GLY A 37 0.21 -4.66 -5.24
CA GLY A 37 1.02 -3.62 -5.85
C GLY A 37 0.34 -2.25 -5.85
N ARG A 38 0.56 -1.48 -6.91
CA ARG A 38 -0.06 -0.19 -7.09
C ARG A 38 -1.55 -0.33 -7.37
N SER A 39 -2.36 0.38 -6.58
CA SER A 39 -3.80 0.47 -6.81
C SER A 39 -4.12 1.57 -7.82
N GLU A 40 -5.21 1.37 -8.54
CA GLU A 40 -5.84 2.35 -9.41
C GLU A 40 -7.11 2.88 -8.75
N ARG A 41 -7.38 4.16 -8.95
CA ARG A 41 -8.61 4.79 -8.48
C ARG A 41 -9.68 4.64 -9.54
N LEU A 42 -10.58 3.68 -9.37
CA LEU A 42 -11.72 3.52 -10.25
C LEU A 42 -12.89 4.38 -9.81
N VAL A 43 -13.70 4.80 -10.80
CA VAL A 43 -14.89 5.62 -10.58
C VAL A 43 -16.10 4.82 -11.01
N LYS A 44 -17.06 4.65 -10.09
CA LYS A 44 -18.36 4.06 -10.38
C LYS A 44 -19.45 5.13 -10.20
N MET A 45 -20.46 5.12 -11.04
CA MET A 45 -21.66 5.93 -10.87
C MET A 45 -22.74 5.07 -10.23
N VAL A 46 -23.20 5.45 -9.05
CA VAL A 46 -24.31 4.79 -8.34
C VAL A 46 -25.34 5.87 -8.01
N GLU A 47 -26.55 5.73 -8.49
CA GLU A 47 -27.64 6.68 -8.24
C GLU A 47 -27.28 8.15 -8.52
N GLY A 48 -26.49 8.40 -9.56
CA GLY A 48 -26.03 9.75 -9.95
C GLY A 48 -24.88 10.31 -9.13
N ARG A 49 -24.33 9.57 -8.16
CA ARG A 49 -23.16 9.95 -7.36
C ARG A 49 -21.91 9.21 -7.83
N LYS A 50 -20.76 9.88 -7.77
CA LYS A 50 -19.46 9.28 -8.06
C LYS A 50 -18.91 8.58 -6.83
N TYR A 51 -18.59 7.32 -6.97
CA TYR A 51 -17.88 6.53 -5.97
C TYR A 51 -16.47 6.25 -6.46
N TYR A 52 -15.49 6.55 -5.63
CA TYR A 52 -14.07 6.33 -5.89
C TYR A 52 -13.61 5.14 -5.07
N THR A 53 -13.13 4.10 -5.74
CA THR A 53 -12.67 2.88 -5.06
C THR A 53 -11.23 2.55 -5.41
N PRO A 54 -10.41 2.07 -4.44
CA PRO A 54 -9.10 1.52 -4.73
C PRO A 54 -9.26 0.14 -5.34
N ASN A 55 -8.63 -0.09 -6.47
CA ASN A 55 -8.68 -1.38 -7.15
C ASN A 55 -7.29 -1.77 -7.62
N VAL A 56 -7.00 -3.06 -7.56
CA VAL A 56 -5.75 -3.62 -8.05
C VAL A 56 -6.03 -4.60 -9.17
N TYR A 57 -5.29 -4.45 -10.25
CA TYR A 57 -5.30 -5.41 -11.35
C TYR A 57 -4.56 -6.68 -10.93
N CYS A 58 -5.24 -7.83 -10.97
CA CYS A 58 -4.67 -9.09 -10.51
C CYS A 58 -4.20 -10.01 -11.61
N LYS A 59 -4.91 -10.12 -12.70
CA LYS A 59 -4.60 -10.84 -13.98
C LYS A 59 -5.86 -10.93 -14.84
N ASN A 60 -5.71 -11.27 -16.12
CA ASN A 60 -6.80 -11.62 -17.06
C ASN A 60 -7.89 -10.55 -17.19
N GLY A 61 -7.58 -9.27 -16.96
CA GLY A 61 -8.58 -8.21 -17.01
C GLY A 61 -9.39 -8.04 -15.71
N GLU A 62 -9.06 -8.77 -14.65
CA GLU A 62 -9.78 -8.72 -13.38
C GLU A 62 -9.18 -7.70 -12.43
N TYR A 63 -10.06 -6.88 -11.85
CA TYR A 63 -9.75 -5.93 -10.79
C TYR A 63 -10.38 -6.36 -9.48
N ILE A 64 -9.60 -6.36 -8.42
CA ILE A 64 -10.08 -6.58 -7.05
C ILE A 64 -10.25 -5.23 -6.38
N SER A 65 -11.43 -5.00 -5.80
CA SER A 65 -11.69 -3.84 -4.93
C SER A 65 -10.99 -4.04 -3.60
N LEU A 66 -10.34 -2.99 -3.12
CA LEU A 66 -9.63 -2.99 -1.84
C LEU A 66 -10.35 -2.12 -0.80
N ILE A 67 -11.65 -1.93 -0.95
CA ILE A 67 -12.49 -1.40 0.13
C ILE A 67 -12.55 -2.46 1.23
N PRO A 68 -12.36 -2.08 2.50
CA PRO A 68 -12.50 -3.01 3.61
C PRO A 68 -13.88 -3.66 3.62
N ASP A 69 -13.88 -4.97 3.65
CA ASP A 69 -15.10 -5.77 3.72
C ASP A 69 -15.01 -6.86 4.80
N ASN A 70 -16.00 -7.75 4.82
CA ASN A 70 -16.11 -8.79 5.82
C ASN A 70 -15.09 -9.94 5.63
N THR A 71 -13.81 -9.65 5.33
CA THR A 71 -12.70 -10.61 5.55
C THR A 71 -12.32 -11.58 4.44
N GLU A 72 -12.85 -11.50 3.25
CA GLU A 72 -12.41 -12.41 2.17
C GLU A 72 -10.91 -12.24 1.84
N LEU A 73 -10.39 -11.02 1.98
CA LEU A 73 -8.98 -10.72 1.73
C LEU A 73 -8.09 -10.91 2.96
N GLY A 74 -8.65 -11.05 4.19
CA GLY A 74 -7.84 -11.04 5.41
C GLY A 74 -7.06 -9.73 5.57
N ASN A 75 -5.90 -9.79 6.22
CA ASN A 75 -5.03 -8.62 6.42
C ASN A 75 -4.27 -8.30 5.13
N TYR A 76 -4.36 -7.07 4.65
CA TYR A 76 -3.74 -6.71 3.38
C TYR A 76 -3.12 -5.31 3.39
N CYS A 77 -2.28 -5.06 2.41
CA CYS A 77 -1.77 -3.74 2.10
C CYS A 77 -1.66 -3.50 0.60
N PHE A 78 -1.64 -2.22 0.21
CA PHE A 78 -1.47 -1.78 -1.17
C PHE A 78 -0.85 -0.39 -1.26
N PHE A 79 -0.31 -0.08 -2.44
CA PHE A 79 0.36 1.18 -2.70
C PHE A 79 -0.50 2.11 -3.54
N VAL A 80 -0.42 3.40 -3.24
CA VAL A 80 -1.03 4.48 -4.01
C VAL A 80 0.08 5.44 -4.41
N LEU A 81 0.21 5.71 -5.70
CA LEU A 81 1.06 6.79 -6.19
C LEU A 81 0.21 8.01 -6.44
N SER A 82 0.62 9.14 -5.90
CA SER A 82 -0.08 10.41 -6.05
C SER A 82 0.60 11.30 -7.09
N GLU A 83 -0.12 12.24 -7.64
CA GLU A 83 0.39 13.27 -8.54
C GLU A 83 0.64 14.59 -7.78
N PRO A 84 1.53 15.46 -8.33
CA PRO A 84 2.34 15.28 -9.54
C PRO A 84 3.59 14.45 -9.30
N GLN A 85 4.04 13.75 -10.34
CA GLN A 85 5.39 13.17 -10.38
C GLN A 85 6.38 14.25 -10.83
N GLN A 86 7.52 14.34 -10.15
CA GLN A 86 8.56 15.31 -10.48
C GLN A 86 9.72 14.61 -11.17
N VAL A 87 10.10 15.12 -12.33
CA VAL A 87 11.27 14.62 -13.07
C VAL A 87 12.40 15.64 -12.95
N SER A 88 13.54 15.20 -12.50
CA SER A 88 14.77 15.99 -12.44
C SER A 88 15.89 15.26 -13.17
N VAL A 89 16.74 16.04 -13.86
CA VAL A 89 17.96 15.54 -14.51
C VAL A 89 19.13 16.12 -13.73
N PRO A 90 19.67 15.42 -12.72
CA PRO A 90 20.88 15.87 -12.04
C PRO A 90 22.05 15.95 -13.03
N MET A 91 23.02 16.86 -12.80
CA MET A 91 24.22 16.90 -13.61
C MET A 91 24.89 15.53 -13.60
N GLY A 92 24.76 14.76 -14.68
CA GLY A 92 25.42 13.46 -14.78
C GLY A 92 24.66 12.32 -15.43
N ARG A 93 23.61 12.55 -16.20
CA ARG A 93 23.04 11.58 -17.17
C ARG A 93 21.91 10.63 -16.71
N GLN A 94 21.51 10.59 -15.45
CA GLN A 94 20.37 9.75 -15.04
C GLN A 94 19.17 10.63 -14.71
N ASN A 95 18.02 10.29 -15.24
CA ASN A 95 16.77 10.91 -14.83
C ASN A 95 16.43 10.40 -13.42
N ARG A 96 16.04 11.33 -12.56
CA ARG A 96 15.49 11.01 -11.24
C ARG A 96 14.02 11.38 -11.22
N VAL A 97 13.18 10.43 -10.92
CA VAL A 97 11.73 10.64 -10.81
C VAL A 97 11.32 10.47 -9.37
N LYS A 98 10.57 11.45 -8.88
CA LYS A 98 9.99 11.45 -7.53
C LYS A 98 8.48 11.44 -7.61
N ALA A 99 7.84 10.71 -6.72
CA ALA A 99 6.39 10.73 -6.55
C ALA A 99 6.02 10.66 -5.06
N PRO A 100 5.00 11.42 -4.63
CA PRO A 100 4.36 11.14 -3.36
C PRO A 100 3.69 9.77 -3.42
N PHE A 101 3.82 9.00 -2.35
CA PHE A 101 3.17 7.70 -2.26
C PHE A 101 2.45 7.52 -0.93
N SER A 102 1.55 6.55 -0.91
CA SER A 102 0.97 6.03 0.31
C SER A 102 1.02 4.51 0.31
N LEU A 103 1.28 3.94 1.47
CA LEU A 103 1.06 2.53 1.77
C LEU A 103 -0.16 2.46 2.69
N ILE A 104 -1.25 1.87 2.21
CA ILE A 104 -2.47 1.66 2.98
C ILE A 104 -2.50 0.22 3.45
N VAL A 105 -2.77 0.04 4.73
CA VAL A 105 -2.82 -1.26 5.41
C VAL A 105 -4.14 -1.39 6.11
N TRP A 106 -4.75 -2.55 6.01
CA TRP A 106 -5.95 -2.93 6.74
C TRP A 106 -5.76 -4.28 7.42
N VAL A 107 -6.21 -4.39 8.64
CA VAL A 107 -6.04 -5.60 9.46
C VAL A 107 -7.27 -5.88 10.32
N ASP A 108 -7.57 -7.16 10.46
CA ASP A 108 -8.42 -7.68 11.52
C ASP A 108 -7.52 -8.17 12.67
N THR A 109 -7.50 -7.41 13.76
CA THR A 109 -6.61 -7.70 14.91
C THR A 109 -6.89 -9.04 15.57
N ARG A 110 -8.09 -9.60 15.40
CA ARG A 110 -8.47 -10.92 15.93
C ARG A 110 -7.72 -12.06 15.26
N THR A 111 -7.24 -11.85 14.03
CA THR A 111 -6.55 -12.87 13.24
C THR A 111 -5.05 -12.90 13.48
N ILE A 112 -4.53 -11.99 14.30
CA ILE A 112 -3.10 -11.86 14.58
C ILE A 112 -2.77 -12.56 15.89
N ASP A 113 -2.07 -13.70 15.80
CA ASP A 113 -1.72 -14.56 16.94
C ASP A 113 -0.53 -14.06 17.78
N LEU A 114 -0.21 -12.77 17.73
CA LEU A 114 1.04 -12.27 18.30
C LEU A 114 0.95 -11.91 19.78
N TRP A 115 -0.23 -11.99 20.41
CA TRP A 115 -0.41 -11.62 21.81
C TRP A 115 -1.62 -12.24 22.51
N GLU A 116 -1.48 -12.35 23.81
CA GLU A 116 -2.53 -12.89 24.70
C GLU A 116 -3.72 -11.93 24.85
N GLU A 117 -3.48 -10.62 24.75
CA GLU A 117 -4.51 -9.58 24.80
C GLU A 117 -4.70 -8.91 23.43
N LYS A 118 -5.86 -9.15 22.82
CA LYS A 118 -6.25 -8.57 21.51
C LYS A 118 -6.73 -7.13 21.69
N ASP A 119 -5.84 -6.23 22.03
CA ASP A 119 -6.11 -4.81 22.26
C ASP A 119 -5.76 -3.97 21.03
N THR A 120 -6.53 -2.92 20.79
CA THR A 120 -6.28 -1.92 19.72
C THR A 120 -4.91 -1.24 19.83
N ARG A 121 -4.30 -1.21 21.01
CA ARG A 121 -2.94 -0.71 21.25
C ARG A 121 -1.87 -1.48 20.47
N ASN A 122 -2.17 -2.68 20.05
CA ASN A 122 -1.27 -3.52 19.26
C ASN A 122 -1.00 -2.96 17.86
N THR A 123 -1.76 -1.98 17.40
CA THR A 123 -1.49 -1.30 16.12
C THR A 123 -0.15 -0.57 16.12
N GLU A 124 0.34 -0.09 17.25
CA GLU A 124 1.67 0.54 17.34
C GLU A 124 2.78 -0.45 17.00
N TYR A 125 2.66 -1.69 17.50
CA TYR A 125 3.62 -2.75 17.15
C TYR A 125 3.57 -3.10 15.66
N LEU A 126 2.37 -3.20 15.06
CA LEU A 126 2.23 -3.48 13.63
C LEU A 126 2.86 -2.37 12.78
N LYS A 127 2.65 -1.11 13.17
CA LYS A 127 3.29 0.05 12.53
C LYS A 127 4.80 0.01 12.65
N GLU A 128 5.31 -0.32 13.84
CA GLU A 128 6.76 -0.46 14.05
C GLU A 128 7.35 -1.56 13.16
N GLN A 129 6.70 -2.70 13.05
CA GLN A 129 7.14 -3.79 12.17
C GLN A 129 7.14 -3.38 10.70
N LEU A 130 6.09 -2.68 10.24
CA LEU A 130 6.04 -2.13 8.88
C LEU A 130 7.18 -1.16 8.61
N LEU A 131 7.39 -0.20 9.50
CA LEU A 131 8.48 0.78 9.35
C LEU A 131 9.86 0.10 9.32
N LYS A 132 10.07 -0.91 10.18
CA LYS A 132 11.31 -1.72 10.16
C LYS A 132 11.47 -2.50 8.86
N ALA A 133 10.39 -3.09 8.33
CA ALA A 133 10.43 -3.81 7.05
C ALA A 133 10.78 -2.86 5.90
N ILE A 134 10.14 -1.68 5.84
CA ILE A 134 10.43 -0.66 4.82
C ILE A 134 11.90 -0.18 4.93
N GLN A 135 12.39 0.08 6.14
CA GLN A 135 13.78 0.54 6.36
C GLN A 135 14.82 -0.52 5.97
N ARG A 136 14.49 -1.81 6.11
CA ARG A 136 15.36 -2.94 5.74
C ARG A 136 15.23 -3.35 4.29
N ALA A 137 14.21 -2.84 3.57
CA ALA A 137 13.98 -3.19 2.19
C ALA A 137 15.21 -2.83 1.34
N TRP A 138 15.71 -3.82 0.61
CA TRP A 138 16.79 -3.59 -0.34
C TRP A 138 16.19 -3.12 -1.67
N LEU A 139 16.22 -1.82 -1.87
CA LEU A 139 15.64 -1.17 -3.05
C LEU A 139 16.75 -0.89 -4.06
N ARG A 140 16.91 -1.77 -5.04
CA ARG A 140 17.98 -1.72 -6.03
C ARG A 140 17.92 -0.50 -6.95
N HIS A 141 16.71 0.04 -7.19
CA HIS A 141 16.47 1.04 -8.23
C HIS A 141 15.89 2.35 -7.68
N GLY A 142 15.99 2.58 -6.40
CA GLY A 142 15.45 3.79 -5.81
C GLY A 142 15.47 3.79 -4.30
N SER A 143 14.75 4.74 -3.71
CA SER A 143 14.62 4.89 -2.27
C SER A 143 13.22 5.31 -1.88
N VAL A 144 12.88 5.09 -0.62
CA VAL A 144 11.59 5.46 -0.03
C VAL A 144 11.83 6.16 1.30
N SER A 145 11.17 7.28 1.50
CA SER A 145 11.04 7.93 2.81
C SER A 145 9.59 7.84 3.27
N VAL A 146 9.38 7.56 4.55
CA VAL A 146 8.06 7.64 5.19
C VAL A 146 8.07 8.86 6.10
N ASP A 147 7.14 9.79 5.87
CA ASP A 147 7.11 11.07 6.56
C ASP A 147 6.00 11.14 7.61
N ARG A 148 4.85 10.47 7.33
CA ARG A 148 3.67 10.54 8.20
C ARG A 148 2.95 9.21 8.26
N VAL A 149 2.26 8.99 9.41
CA VAL A 149 1.38 7.83 9.64
C VAL A 149 0.02 8.34 10.09
N TYR A 150 -1.03 7.91 9.41
CA TYR A 150 -2.42 8.23 9.73
C TYR A 150 -3.13 6.96 10.19
N GLN A 151 -4.00 7.10 11.20
CA GLN A 151 -4.76 5.99 11.78
C GLN A 151 -6.25 6.32 11.94
N MET A 152 -6.63 7.60 11.89
CA MET A 152 -8.05 7.96 11.92
C MET A 152 -8.74 7.48 10.64
N ALA A 153 -9.91 6.89 10.76
CA ALA A 153 -10.64 6.24 9.68
C ALA A 153 -10.78 7.14 8.43
N GLU A 154 -11.10 8.40 8.63
CA GLU A 154 -11.25 9.40 7.56
C GLU A 154 -9.95 9.67 6.78
N ASN A 155 -8.78 9.41 7.39
CA ASN A 155 -7.48 9.68 6.76
C ASN A 155 -6.87 8.43 6.11
N VAL A 156 -7.25 7.23 6.55
CA VAL A 156 -6.68 5.98 6.03
C VAL A 156 -7.04 5.80 4.57
N PHE A 157 -8.32 5.96 4.24
CA PHE A 157 -8.84 5.84 2.87
C PHE A 157 -9.16 7.22 2.25
N ASP A 158 -8.43 8.27 2.66
CA ASP A 158 -8.58 9.59 2.05
C ASP A 158 -8.43 9.52 0.52
N GLY A 159 -9.37 10.18 -0.18
CA GLY A 159 -9.48 10.14 -1.64
C GLY A 159 -10.35 9.00 -2.20
N TYR A 160 -10.86 8.11 -1.34
CA TYR A 160 -11.83 7.07 -1.69
C TYR A 160 -13.18 7.34 -1.00
N THR A 161 -14.24 6.76 -1.57
CA THR A 161 -15.58 6.90 -1.01
C THR A 161 -15.90 5.64 -0.22
N LEU A 162 -16.00 5.77 1.09
CA LEU A 162 -16.49 4.74 1.99
C LEU A 162 -17.92 5.09 2.40
N ASP A 163 -18.79 4.11 2.49
CA ASP A 163 -20.11 4.26 3.08
C ASP A 163 -20.08 3.97 4.60
N GLU A 164 -21.24 4.05 5.26
CA GLU A 164 -21.32 3.79 6.71
C GLU A 164 -20.94 2.34 7.06
N VAL A 165 -21.26 1.39 6.17
CA VAL A 165 -20.93 -0.03 6.36
C VAL A 165 -19.43 -0.24 6.22
N ASP A 166 -18.82 0.40 5.21
CA ASP A 166 -17.38 0.32 4.99
C ASP A 166 -16.59 0.91 6.18
N ASN A 167 -17.07 2.04 6.74
CA ASN A 167 -16.43 2.71 7.86
C ASN A 167 -16.37 1.86 9.14
N GLN A 168 -17.31 0.96 9.37
CA GLN A 168 -17.27 0.07 10.54
C GLN A 168 -16.04 -0.85 10.52
N TYR A 169 -15.51 -1.17 9.33
CA TYR A 169 -14.30 -1.99 9.17
C TYR A 169 -12.99 -1.22 9.43
N LEU A 170 -13.07 0.03 9.84
CA LEU A 170 -11.93 0.82 10.34
C LEU A 170 -11.99 1.04 11.86
N MET A 171 -12.99 0.47 12.51
CA MET A 171 -13.18 0.50 13.97
C MET A 171 -12.83 -0.85 14.59
N ALA A 172 -12.44 -0.84 15.86
CA ALA A 172 -12.13 -2.08 16.57
C ALA A 172 -13.25 -3.14 16.41
N PRO A 173 -12.93 -4.40 16.14
CA PRO A 173 -11.60 -5.06 16.19
C PRO A 173 -10.74 -4.91 14.92
N PHE A 174 -11.18 -4.13 13.96
CA PHE A 174 -10.41 -3.82 12.77
C PHE A 174 -9.54 -2.60 13.00
N ALA A 175 -8.47 -2.49 12.22
CA ALA A 175 -7.62 -1.31 12.22
C ALA A 175 -7.10 -1.04 10.81
N GLY A 176 -6.94 0.23 10.51
CA GLY A 176 -6.29 0.67 9.28
C GLY A 176 -5.24 1.72 9.59
N PHE A 177 -4.20 1.78 8.77
CA PHE A 177 -3.25 2.88 8.80
C PHE A 177 -2.71 3.17 7.42
N ARG A 178 -2.38 4.42 7.20
CA ARG A 178 -1.80 4.92 5.97
C ARG A 178 -0.46 5.58 6.28
N LEU A 179 0.60 5.06 5.67
CA LEU A 179 1.92 5.65 5.68
C LEU A 179 2.05 6.48 4.41
N THR A 180 2.48 7.73 4.55
CA THR A 180 2.74 8.60 3.40
C THR A 180 4.18 9.06 3.39
N GLY A 181 4.69 9.35 2.19
CA GLY A 181 6.04 9.81 2.01
C GLY A 181 6.40 10.02 0.55
N GLU A 182 7.67 9.96 0.25
CA GLU A 182 8.24 10.15 -1.08
C GLU A 182 8.91 8.86 -1.57
N MET A 183 8.65 8.51 -2.81
CA MET A 183 9.34 7.45 -3.54
C MET A 183 10.21 8.08 -4.61
N ILE A 184 11.48 7.71 -4.66
CA ILE A 184 12.46 8.22 -5.62
C ILE A 184 12.96 7.04 -6.43
N VAL A 185 12.99 7.20 -7.74
CA VAL A 185 13.54 6.23 -8.69
C VAL A 185 14.63 6.90 -9.49
N ASP A 186 15.79 6.26 -9.56
CA ASP A 186 16.85 6.62 -10.47
C ASP A 186 16.71 5.74 -11.73
N GLU A 187 16.49 6.38 -12.88
CA GLU A 187 16.40 5.68 -14.16
C GLU A 187 17.79 5.22 -14.58
N GLU A 188 18.00 3.92 -14.64
CA GLU A 188 19.22 3.37 -15.22
C GLU A 188 19.19 3.64 -16.73
N CYS A 189 20.25 4.25 -17.26
CA CYS A 189 20.50 4.18 -18.69
C CYS A 189 20.76 2.71 -19.02
N ASP A 190 19.84 2.04 -19.72
CA ASP A 190 20.14 0.76 -20.32
C ASP A 190 21.40 0.97 -21.18
N GLU A 191 22.49 0.28 -20.83
CA GLU A 191 23.65 0.20 -21.73
C GLU A 191 23.16 -0.49 -23.02
N VAL A 192 23.13 0.28 -24.09
CA VAL A 192 22.78 -0.17 -25.43
C VAL A 192 23.91 -1.05 -25.98
#